data_71dc04d30b0fd72c2d88ada74a24f3c3
#
_entry.id   71dc04d30b0fd72c2d88ada74a24f3c3
#
_cell.length_a   1.000
_cell.length_b   1.000
_cell.length_c   1.000
_cell.angle_alpha   90.00
_cell.angle_beta   90.00
_cell.angle_gamma   90.00
#
_symmetry.space_group_name_H-M   'P 1'
#
loop_
_entity.id
_entity.type
_entity.pdbx_description
1 polymer ?
#
loop_
_entity_poly.entity_id
_entity_poly.type
_entity_poly.pdbx_seq_one_letter_code
_entity_poly.pdbx_strand_id
1 'polypeptide(L)'
;TRNTMGIGSLALAWLLQREKLLGTPKDIPRAQRRFDLKPKQPHFAPRAKAMISLFMHGGPSHMDLTDPKPELQRCDGMDYGGNVQYSFANEASRKLFGSPWQFKKHGQCGMDFSELLPHTAKIADDLCMIRSMHTGHNGHEVSIRYINAGIPGVIGRPSLGAWLTYGLGSENDELPAYMVLKDPGGKPVDGNHNWSNGWLPSLYQGTVLRAKEPRIFNLNAPGHLLGAPQENFLQFLSGLNADQTKVLP
;
A
#
# COMPACT_ATOMS: atom_id res chain seq x y z
N THR A 1 -13.17 20.56 26.76
CA THR A 1 -13.96 19.33 26.90
C THR A 1 -14.04 18.66 25.53
N ARG A 2 -13.19 17.63 25.31
CA ARG A 2 -13.25 16.79 24.10
C ARG A 2 -14.45 15.86 24.26
N ASN A 3 -15.50 16.07 23.47
CA ASN A 3 -16.60 15.13 23.35
C ASN A 3 -16.08 13.88 22.62
N THR A 4 -15.74 12.85 23.37
CA THR A 4 -15.57 11.51 22.83
C THR A 4 -16.95 11.02 22.42
N MET A 5 -17.24 11.02 21.11
CA MET A 5 -18.40 10.31 20.58
C MET A 5 -18.15 8.81 20.77
N GLY A 6 -18.58 8.27 21.91
CA GLY A 6 -18.56 6.84 22.19
C GLY A 6 -19.75 6.13 21.54
N ILE A 7 -19.72 4.80 21.57
CA ILE A 7 -20.80 3.89 21.10
C ILE A 7 -22.17 4.32 21.63
N GLY A 8 -22.24 4.93 22.83
CA GLY A 8 -23.46 5.45 23.42
C GLY A 8 -24.12 6.57 22.63
N SER A 9 -23.36 7.44 21.96
CA SER A 9 -23.94 8.52 21.13
C SER A 9 -24.56 7.98 19.84
N LEU A 10 -23.99 6.93 19.26
CA LEU A 10 -24.55 6.23 18.10
C LEU A 10 -25.85 5.50 18.48
N ALA A 11 -25.86 4.82 19.63
CA ALA A 11 -27.05 4.15 20.14
C ALA A 11 -28.17 5.17 20.45
N LEU A 12 -27.84 6.31 21.06
CA LEU A 12 -28.79 7.38 21.33
C LEU A 12 -29.32 7.99 20.01
N ALA A 13 -28.47 8.28 19.05
CA ALA A 13 -28.88 8.80 17.75
C ALA A 13 -29.83 7.83 17.04
N TRP A 14 -29.54 6.52 17.09
CA TRP A 14 -30.40 5.47 16.52
C TRP A 14 -31.76 5.40 17.22
N LEU A 15 -31.79 5.46 18.56
CA LEU A 15 -33.04 5.47 19.33
C LEU A 15 -33.89 6.71 19.01
N LEU A 16 -33.27 7.89 19.02
CA LEU A 16 -33.96 9.15 18.72
C LEU A 16 -34.51 9.18 17.28
N GLN A 17 -33.81 8.55 16.34
CA GLN A 17 -34.25 8.43 14.96
C GLN A 17 -35.43 7.45 14.84
N ARG A 18 -35.36 6.30 15.53
CA ARG A 18 -36.46 5.31 15.59
C ARG A 18 -37.73 5.89 16.15
N GLU A 19 -37.61 6.73 17.16
CA GLU A 19 -38.76 7.46 17.77
C GLU A 19 -39.17 8.71 16.99
N LYS A 20 -38.57 8.97 15.79
CA LYS A 20 -38.85 10.16 14.95
C LYS A 20 -38.61 11.51 15.66
N LEU A 21 -37.77 11.53 16.68
CA LEU A 21 -37.40 12.73 17.43
C LEU A 21 -36.29 13.54 16.77
N LEU A 22 -35.59 12.97 15.81
CA LEU A 22 -34.64 13.68 14.95
C LEU A 22 -35.37 14.10 13.66
N GLY A 23 -35.18 15.35 13.27
CA GLY A 23 -35.70 15.83 11.99
C GLY A 23 -35.23 14.96 10.83
N THR A 24 -36.14 14.62 9.93
CA THR A 24 -35.82 13.87 8.71
C THR A 24 -34.82 14.66 7.88
N PRO A 25 -33.62 14.07 7.53
CA PRO A 25 -32.76 14.70 6.57
C PRO A 25 -33.51 14.89 5.24
N LYS A 26 -33.38 16.04 4.60
CA LYS A 26 -33.90 16.23 3.25
C LYS A 26 -33.27 15.18 2.35
N ASP A 27 -34.08 14.37 1.68
CA ASP A 27 -33.64 13.41 0.68
C ASP A 27 -32.94 14.15 -0.46
N ILE A 28 -31.61 14.15 -0.42
CA ILE A 28 -30.81 14.50 -1.58
C ILE A 28 -30.57 13.16 -2.31
N PRO A 29 -31.09 12.98 -3.52
CA PRO A 29 -30.85 11.75 -4.28
C PRO A 29 -29.35 11.60 -4.53
N ARG A 30 -28.67 10.84 -3.72
CA ARG A 30 -27.30 10.38 -4.02
C ARG A 30 -27.42 9.10 -4.81
N ALA A 31 -26.87 9.10 -6.02
CA ALA A 31 -26.67 7.84 -6.75
C ALA A 31 -25.99 6.84 -5.81
N GLN A 32 -26.65 5.73 -5.53
CA GLN A 32 -26.11 4.66 -4.70
C GLN A 32 -24.83 4.14 -5.35
N ARG A 33 -23.67 4.55 -4.87
CA ARG A 33 -22.40 3.97 -5.28
C ARG A 33 -22.31 2.58 -4.68
N ARG A 34 -22.59 1.57 -5.46
CA ARG A 34 -22.31 0.18 -5.08
C ARG A 34 -20.82 -0.05 -5.21
N PHE A 35 -20.17 -0.28 -4.08
CA PHE A 35 -18.79 -0.72 -4.04
C PHE A 35 -18.78 -2.25 -4.16
N ASP A 36 -18.07 -2.78 -5.14
CA ASP A 36 -17.92 -4.21 -5.38
C ASP A 36 -16.54 -4.52 -5.94
N LEU A 37 -16.22 -5.82 -6.04
CA LEU A 37 -14.98 -6.34 -6.63
C LEU A 37 -15.18 -6.87 -8.05
N LYS A 38 -16.34 -6.71 -8.66
CA LYS A 38 -16.59 -7.21 -10.00
C LYS A 38 -15.66 -6.57 -11.02
N PRO A 39 -15.24 -7.30 -12.06
CA PRO A 39 -14.43 -6.75 -13.13
C PRO A 39 -15.08 -5.51 -13.74
N LYS A 40 -14.26 -4.48 -13.93
CA LYS A 40 -14.67 -3.21 -14.53
C LYS A 40 -13.97 -2.98 -15.86
N GLN A 41 -14.67 -2.33 -16.78
CA GLN A 41 -14.08 -2.01 -18.07
C GLN A 41 -12.95 -0.99 -17.90
N PRO A 42 -11.73 -1.30 -18.32
CA PRO A 42 -10.63 -0.34 -18.31
C PRO A 42 -10.83 0.70 -19.42
N HIS A 43 -10.19 1.88 -19.25
CA HIS A 43 -10.24 2.95 -20.26
C HIS A 43 -9.50 2.59 -21.54
N PHE A 44 -8.54 1.67 -21.47
CA PHE A 44 -7.74 1.19 -22.60
C PHE A 44 -7.71 -0.34 -22.57
N ALA A 45 -7.53 -0.97 -23.74
CA ALA A 45 -7.38 -2.42 -23.82
C ALA A 45 -6.19 -2.90 -22.97
N PRO A 46 -6.42 -3.77 -21.96
CA PRO A 46 -5.36 -4.18 -21.06
C PRO A 46 -4.40 -5.14 -21.78
N ARG A 47 -3.10 -4.96 -21.55
CA ARG A 47 -2.08 -5.94 -21.94
C ARG A 47 -1.71 -6.89 -20.81
N ALA A 48 -1.81 -6.42 -19.57
CA ALA A 48 -1.52 -7.20 -18.36
C ALA A 48 -2.81 -7.75 -17.74
N LYS A 49 -2.76 -8.98 -17.26
CA LYS A 49 -3.86 -9.64 -16.56
C LYS A 49 -3.75 -9.54 -15.05
N ALA A 50 -2.54 -9.37 -14.53
CA ALA A 50 -2.27 -9.28 -13.12
C ALA A 50 -1.08 -8.35 -12.87
N MET A 51 -0.99 -7.81 -11.65
CA MET A 51 0.12 -7.00 -11.19
C MET A 51 0.75 -7.62 -9.97
N ILE A 52 2.08 -7.73 -9.97
CA ILE A 52 2.89 -8.10 -8.81
C ILE A 52 3.80 -6.92 -8.49
N SER A 53 3.68 -6.37 -7.28
CA SER A 53 4.59 -5.34 -6.77
C SER A 53 5.64 -6.01 -5.88
N LEU A 54 6.90 -5.98 -6.30
CA LEU A 54 8.04 -6.47 -5.54
C LEU A 54 8.70 -5.27 -4.82
N PHE A 55 8.23 -4.98 -3.63
CA PHE A 55 8.68 -3.84 -2.87
C PHE A 55 9.87 -4.20 -1.96
N MET A 56 10.99 -3.53 -2.18
CA MET A 56 12.20 -3.67 -1.37
C MET A 56 12.28 -2.54 -0.34
N HIS A 57 12.05 -2.89 0.92
CA HIS A 57 12.07 -1.97 2.05
C HIS A 57 13.47 -1.35 2.23
N GLY A 58 13.50 -0.03 2.42
CA GLY A 58 14.74 0.73 2.58
C GLY A 58 15.42 1.11 1.27
N GLY A 59 15.03 0.49 0.17
CA GLY A 59 15.59 0.69 -1.16
C GLY A 59 17.01 0.11 -1.29
N PRO A 60 17.30 -0.66 -2.34
CA PRO A 60 18.68 -1.04 -2.66
C PRO A 60 19.44 0.19 -3.18
N SER A 61 20.77 0.18 -3.03
CA SER A 61 21.62 1.23 -3.59
C SER A 61 21.55 1.20 -5.12
N HIS A 62 20.85 2.15 -5.74
CA HIS A 62 20.78 2.22 -7.21
C HIS A 62 22.14 2.45 -7.85
N MET A 63 23.05 3.17 -7.18
CA MET A 63 24.40 3.43 -7.65
C MET A 63 25.27 2.18 -7.69
N ASP A 64 24.93 1.17 -6.91
CA ASP A 64 25.65 -0.13 -6.88
C ASP A 64 24.97 -1.21 -7.74
N LEU A 65 23.77 -0.96 -8.25
CA LEU A 65 22.98 -1.97 -8.93
C LEU A 65 22.67 -1.66 -10.39
N THR A 66 22.16 -0.44 -10.69
CA THR A 66 21.59 -0.16 -12.01
C THR A 66 21.93 1.22 -12.58
N ASP A 67 22.58 2.08 -11.81
CA ASP A 67 22.85 3.47 -12.18
C ASP A 67 24.29 3.86 -11.84
N PRO A 68 25.28 3.36 -12.60
CA PRO A 68 26.69 3.64 -12.34
C PRO A 68 26.97 5.15 -12.43
N LYS A 69 27.82 5.63 -11.53
CA LYS A 69 28.23 7.03 -11.45
C LYS A 69 29.73 7.17 -11.76
N PRO A 70 30.14 7.30 -13.03
CA PRO A 70 31.55 7.34 -13.40
C PRO A 70 32.34 8.46 -12.70
N GLU A 71 31.73 9.63 -12.48
CA GLU A 71 32.37 10.72 -11.76
C GLU A 71 32.59 10.42 -10.28
N LEU A 72 31.63 9.72 -9.65
CA LEU A 72 31.80 9.26 -8.28
C LEU A 72 32.94 8.25 -8.17
N GLN A 73 33.05 7.35 -9.14
CA GLN A 73 34.14 6.39 -9.25
C GLN A 73 35.51 7.08 -9.43
N ARG A 74 35.56 8.12 -10.28
CA ARG A 74 36.79 8.91 -10.49
C ARG A 74 37.24 9.65 -9.24
N CYS A 75 36.29 10.07 -8.40
CA CYS A 75 36.53 10.84 -7.18
C CYS A 75 36.59 9.96 -5.93
N ASP A 76 36.66 8.65 -6.07
CA ASP A 76 36.72 7.73 -4.93
C ASP A 76 37.85 8.09 -3.97
N GLY A 77 37.56 8.13 -2.67
CA GLY A 77 38.49 8.50 -1.61
C GLY A 77 38.78 10.00 -1.47
N MET A 78 38.33 10.86 -2.40
CA MET A 78 38.52 12.30 -2.31
C MET A 78 37.57 12.94 -1.29
N ASP A 79 37.95 14.10 -0.76
CA ASP A 79 37.08 14.84 0.15
C ASP A 79 35.98 15.60 -0.63
N TYR A 80 34.73 15.45 -0.18
CA TYR A 80 33.63 16.24 -0.73
C TYR A 80 33.63 17.65 -0.13
N GLY A 81 33.87 18.64 -0.98
CA GLY A 81 33.94 20.04 -0.57
C GLY A 81 32.58 20.72 -0.33
N GLY A 82 31.47 20.04 -0.65
CA GLY A 82 30.13 20.59 -0.48
C GLY A 82 29.55 20.42 0.91
N ASN A 83 28.33 20.95 1.08
CA ASN A 83 27.60 20.78 2.33
C ASN A 83 26.86 19.43 2.32
N VAL A 84 27.12 18.57 3.31
CA VAL A 84 26.50 17.26 3.42
C VAL A 84 25.42 17.31 4.49
N GLN A 85 24.18 16.99 4.11
CA GLN A 85 23.06 16.86 5.02
C GLN A 85 22.81 15.38 5.30
N TYR A 86 23.00 14.96 6.54
CA TYR A 86 22.70 13.61 6.98
C TYR A 86 21.35 13.58 7.73
N SER A 87 20.53 12.57 7.47
CA SER A 87 19.26 12.41 8.19
C SER A 87 19.42 11.70 9.52
N PHE A 88 20.39 10.78 9.65
CA PHE A 88 20.51 9.90 10.83
C PHE A 88 21.95 9.63 11.30
N ALA A 89 22.96 10.16 10.63
CA ALA A 89 24.36 9.91 11.00
C ALA A 89 25.07 11.23 11.31
N ASN A 90 25.38 11.46 12.59
CA ASN A 90 26.12 12.65 13.02
C ASN A 90 27.61 12.61 12.64
N GLU A 91 28.13 11.46 12.21
CA GLU A 91 29.55 11.21 11.96
C GLU A 91 29.83 10.46 10.65
N ALA A 92 29.15 10.81 9.57
CA ALA A 92 29.48 10.19 8.29
C ALA A 92 30.79 10.78 7.73
N SER A 93 31.57 9.95 7.08
CA SER A 93 32.78 10.38 6.37
C SER A 93 32.44 11.41 5.29
N ARG A 94 33.28 12.43 5.14
CA ARG A 94 33.22 13.36 4.02
C ARG A 94 33.88 12.80 2.75
N LYS A 95 34.45 11.62 2.82
CA LYS A 95 35.06 10.95 1.67
C LYS A 95 33.99 10.49 0.70
N LEU A 96 34.20 10.78 -0.58
CA LEU A 96 33.42 10.20 -1.66
C LEU A 96 33.74 8.72 -1.76
N PHE A 97 32.74 7.91 -2.07
CA PHE A 97 32.87 6.48 -2.20
C PHE A 97 32.26 6.03 -3.52
N GLY A 98 33.12 5.57 -4.42
CA GLY A 98 32.72 4.95 -5.69
C GLY A 98 32.16 3.55 -5.47
N SER A 99 31.38 3.06 -6.41
CA SER A 99 30.86 1.70 -6.33
C SER A 99 32.02 0.69 -6.45
N PRO A 100 32.17 -0.27 -5.52
CA PRO A 100 33.18 -1.32 -5.64
C PRO A 100 32.82 -2.39 -6.66
N TRP A 101 31.61 -2.34 -7.23
CA TRP A 101 31.06 -3.38 -8.10
C TRP A 101 31.27 -3.08 -9.57
N GLN A 102 31.45 -4.15 -10.36
CA GLN A 102 31.61 -4.05 -11.80
C GLN A 102 30.27 -3.92 -12.50
N PHE A 103 30.19 -3.01 -13.47
CA PHE A 103 29.02 -2.81 -14.33
C PHE A 103 29.30 -3.29 -15.75
N LYS A 104 28.27 -3.87 -16.35
CA LYS A 104 28.28 -4.25 -17.78
C LYS A 104 26.94 -3.88 -18.42
N LYS A 105 27.02 -3.66 -19.74
CA LYS A 105 25.79 -3.46 -20.55
C LYS A 105 25.17 -4.80 -20.89
N HIS A 106 23.86 -4.89 -20.76
CA HIS A 106 23.08 -6.09 -20.98
C HIS A 106 21.91 -5.84 -21.91
N GLY A 107 21.47 -6.91 -22.60
CA GLY A 107 20.41 -6.86 -23.59
C GLY A 107 20.76 -6.07 -24.84
N GLN A 108 19.84 -6.01 -25.80
CA GLN A 108 19.93 -5.16 -26.97
C GLN A 108 19.75 -3.69 -26.62
N CYS A 109 18.99 -3.40 -25.55
CA CYS A 109 18.78 -2.07 -24.99
C CYS A 109 20.06 -1.44 -24.40
N GLY A 110 21.11 -2.24 -24.12
CA GLY A 110 22.36 -1.76 -23.56
C GLY A 110 22.26 -1.23 -22.13
N MET A 111 21.33 -1.72 -21.36
CA MET A 111 21.10 -1.29 -19.97
C MET A 111 22.25 -1.73 -19.06
N ASP A 112 22.69 -0.81 -18.18
CA ASP A 112 23.76 -1.10 -17.23
C ASP A 112 23.22 -1.88 -16.04
N PHE A 113 23.87 -3.00 -15.71
CA PHE A 113 23.66 -3.75 -14.49
C PHE A 113 24.98 -4.09 -13.82
N SER A 114 24.96 -4.04 -12.51
CA SER A 114 26.05 -4.54 -11.66
C SER A 114 26.09 -6.07 -11.68
N GLU A 115 27.28 -6.62 -11.43
CA GLU A 115 27.51 -8.05 -11.22
C GLU A 115 26.66 -8.66 -10.09
N LEU A 116 26.12 -7.82 -9.20
CA LEU A 116 25.20 -8.24 -8.13
C LEU A 116 23.82 -8.68 -8.64
N LEU A 117 23.46 -8.33 -9.86
CA LEU A 117 22.14 -8.62 -10.45
C LEU A 117 22.21 -9.56 -11.67
N PRO A 118 22.87 -10.72 -11.59
CA PRO A 118 23.12 -11.58 -12.76
C PRO A 118 21.84 -12.18 -13.36
N HIS A 119 20.79 -12.32 -12.58
CA HIS A 119 19.50 -12.84 -13.04
C HIS A 119 18.63 -11.74 -13.66
N THR A 120 18.57 -10.57 -13.02
CA THR A 120 17.83 -9.43 -13.54
C THR A 120 18.43 -8.92 -14.86
N ALA A 121 19.75 -8.96 -14.99
CA ALA A 121 20.45 -8.57 -16.21
C ALA A 121 20.06 -9.41 -17.44
N LYS A 122 19.62 -10.68 -17.24
CA LYS A 122 19.18 -11.57 -18.34
C LYS A 122 17.87 -11.15 -18.99
N ILE A 123 17.06 -10.38 -18.29
CA ILE A 123 15.76 -9.88 -18.76
C ILE A 123 15.81 -8.37 -19.02
N ALA A 124 16.98 -7.82 -19.30
CA ALA A 124 17.19 -6.38 -19.49
C ALA A 124 16.25 -5.78 -20.55
N ASP A 125 16.02 -6.47 -21.65
CA ASP A 125 15.18 -6.00 -22.76
C ASP A 125 13.67 -6.01 -22.41
N ASP A 126 13.27 -6.74 -21.38
CA ASP A 126 11.89 -6.79 -20.88
C ASP A 126 11.63 -5.74 -19.79
N LEU A 127 12.64 -4.96 -19.39
CA LEU A 127 12.56 -4.01 -18.28
C LEU A 127 12.45 -2.56 -18.79
N CYS A 128 11.64 -1.77 -18.09
CA CYS A 128 11.62 -0.33 -18.19
C CYS A 128 12.21 0.28 -16.91
N MET A 129 13.46 0.79 -16.98
CA MET A 129 14.16 1.38 -15.85
C MET A 129 13.94 2.90 -15.79
N ILE A 130 13.29 3.37 -14.71
CA ILE A 130 13.07 4.80 -14.48
C ILE A 130 14.05 5.27 -13.39
N ARG A 131 15.20 5.84 -13.80
CA ARG A 131 16.27 6.25 -12.89
C ARG A 131 16.05 7.61 -12.23
N SER A 132 15.12 8.41 -12.73
CA SER A 132 14.85 9.79 -12.27
C SER A 132 13.85 9.88 -11.12
N MET A 133 13.34 8.76 -10.62
CA MET A 133 12.36 8.76 -9.53
C MET A 133 13.01 9.11 -8.20
N HIS A 134 12.39 10.02 -7.46
CA HIS A 134 12.78 10.36 -6.09
C HIS A 134 11.57 10.81 -5.29
N THR A 135 11.63 10.67 -3.97
CA THR A 135 10.56 11.07 -3.06
C THR A 135 10.73 12.49 -2.51
N GLY A 136 11.90 13.10 -2.68
CA GLY A 136 12.25 14.36 -2.05
C GLY A 136 12.50 14.27 -0.55
N HIS A 137 12.46 13.07 0.02
CA HIS A 137 12.69 12.80 1.43
C HIS A 137 13.71 11.68 1.63
N ASN A 138 14.51 11.80 2.68
CA ASN A 138 15.53 10.83 3.06
C ASN A 138 15.09 9.90 4.22
N GLY A 139 13.91 10.15 4.80
CA GLY A 139 13.35 9.31 5.87
C GLY A 139 12.57 8.12 5.31
N HIS A 140 12.82 6.93 5.88
CA HIS A 140 12.18 5.68 5.43
C HIS A 140 10.66 5.75 5.47
N GLU A 141 10.05 6.14 6.59
CA GLU A 141 8.60 6.17 6.77
C GLU A 141 7.88 7.03 5.73
N VAL A 142 8.41 8.24 5.53
CA VAL A 142 7.83 9.20 4.59
C VAL A 142 7.97 8.71 3.16
N SER A 143 9.16 8.22 2.79
CA SER A 143 9.45 7.76 1.43
C SER A 143 8.70 6.48 1.05
N ILE A 144 8.58 5.53 2.00
CA ILE A 144 7.82 4.29 1.80
C ILE A 144 6.33 4.61 1.60
N ARG A 145 5.78 5.51 2.41
CA ARG A 145 4.39 5.96 2.26
C ARG A 145 4.18 6.67 0.93
N TYR A 146 5.16 7.48 0.50
CA TYR A 146 5.09 8.16 -0.77
C TYR A 146 5.01 7.19 -1.95
N ILE A 147 5.87 6.16 -1.96
CA ILE A 147 5.87 5.13 -3.01
C ILE A 147 4.55 4.34 -3.02
N ASN A 148 4.05 3.92 -1.86
CA ASN A 148 2.88 3.05 -1.77
C ASN A 148 1.54 3.78 -1.88
N ALA A 149 1.45 5.04 -1.43
CA ALA A 149 0.20 5.80 -1.34
C ALA A 149 0.23 7.17 -2.05
N GLY A 150 1.32 7.51 -2.72
CA GLY A 150 1.43 8.65 -3.62
C GLY A 150 1.61 10.02 -2.95
N ILE A 151 1.71 10.12 -1.62
CA ILE A 151 1.97 11.39 -0.93
C ILE A 151 2.73 11.17 0.38
N PRO A 152 3.76 11.99 0.67
CA PRO A 152 4.45 11.94 1.94
C PRO A 152 3.59 12.51 3.08
N GLY A 153 3.80 12.00 4.30
CA GLY A 153 3.27 12.60 5.53
C GLY A 153 1.75 12.47 5.77
N VAL A 154 0.97 12.01 4.81
CA VAL A 154 -0.49 11.87 4.95
C VAL A 154 -0.88 10.41 5.16
N ILE A 155 -1.45 10.12 6.33
CA ILE A 155 -2.03 8.82 6.65
C ILE A 155 -3.46 8.76 6.12
N GLY A 156 -3.92 7.56 5.72
CA GLY A 156 -5.30 7.33 5.31
C GLY A 156 -5.55 7.43 3.81
N ARG A 157 -4.51 7.51 2.98
CA ARG A 157 -4.65 7.36 1.53
C ARG A 157 -4.65 5.89 1.12
N PRO A 158 -5.42 5.53 0.08
CA PRO A 158 -5.39 4.18 -0.47
C PRO A 158 -4.02 3.87 -1.07
N SER A 159 -3.54 2.66 -0.86
CA SER A 159 -2.35 2.14 -1.51
C SER A 159 -2.60 1.84 -3.00
N LEU A 160 -1.53 1.66 -3.76
CA LEU A 160 -1.61 1.32 -5.19
C LEU A 160 -2.50 0.10 -5.44
N GLY A 161 -2.35 -0.98 -4.64
CA GLY A 161 -3.18 -2.18 -4.77
C GLY A 161 -4.66 -1.91 -4.47
N ALA A 162 -4.98 -1.06 -3.49
CA ALA A 162 -6.34 -0.64 -3.21
C ALA A 162 -6.96 0.15 -4.37
N TRP A 163 -6.20 1.05 -4.99
CA TRP A 163 -6.64 1.79 -6.17
C TRP A 163 -6.89 0.89 -7.38
N LEU A 164 -6.00 -0.09 -7.63
CA LEU A 164 -6.16 -1.04 -8.73
C LEU A 164 -7.41 -1.90 -8.54
N THR A 165 -7.61 -2.42 -7.33
CA THR A 165 -8.78 -3.22 -7.00
C THR A 165 -10.08 -2.40 -7.10
N TYR A 166 -10.05 -1.14 -6.65
CA TYR A 166 -11.19 -0.23 -6.78
C TYR A 166 -11.51 0.09 -8.25
N GLY A 167 -10.49 0.37 -9.05
CA GLY A 167 -10.64 0.82 -10.45
C GLY A 167 -10.95 -0.29 -11.43
N LEU A 168 -10.39 -1.49 -11.22
CA LEU A 168 -10.48 -2.60 -12.17
C LEU A 168 -11.27 -3.80 -11.65
N GLY A 169 -11.43 -3.93 -10.33
CA GLY A 169 -12.03 -5.11 -9.73
C GLY A 169 -11.13 -6.34 -9.77
N SER A 170 -11.72 -7.51 -9.72
CA SER A 170 -11.05 -8.82 -9.81
C SER A 170 -11.88 -9.78 -10.65
N GLU A 171 -11.21 -10.59 -11.47
CA GLU A 171 -11.85 -11.69 -12.20
C GLU A 171 -12.08 -12.91 -11.30
N ASN A 172 -11.37 -12.99 -10.18
CA ASN A 172 -11.47 -14.08 -9.22
C ASN A 172 -12.27 -13.63 -7.99
N ASP A 173 -13.32 -14.36 -7.65
CA ASP A 173 -14.23 -14.14 -6.53
C ASP A 173 -13.97 -15.09 -5.34
N GLU A 174 -13.11 -16.11 -5.52
CA GLU A 174 -12.76 -17.07 -4.47
C GLU A 174 -11.55 -16.64 -3.63
N LEU A 175 -10.72 -15.74 -4.15
CA LEU A 175 -9.52 -15.25 -3.47
C LEU A 175 -9.60 -13.72 -3.27
N PRO A 176 -8.92 -13.20 -2.23
CA PRO A 176 -8.82 -11.75 -2.07
C PRO A 176 -8.20 -11.09 -3.32
N ALA A 177 -8.86 -10.05 -3.82
CA ALA A 177 -8.43 -9.33 -5.02
C ALA A 177 -7.07 -8.64 -4.84
N TYR A 178 -6.73 -8.27 -3.61
CA TYR A 178 -5.46 -7.67 -3.23
C TYR A 178 -4.79 -8.50 -2.13
N MET A 179 -3.80 -9.29 -2.50
CA MET A 179 -3.03 -10.11 -1.57
C MET A 179 -1.68 -9.48 -1.25
N VAL A 180 -1.26 -9.61 -0.01
CA VAL A 180 0.01 -9.09 0.51
C VAL A 180 0.82 -10.24 1.09
N LEU A 181 1.97 -10.50 0.49
CA LEU A 181 2.98 -11.43 1.02
C LEU A 181 4.05 -10.58 1.71
N LYS A 182 4.21 -10.75 2.99
CA LYS A 182 5.24 -10.04 3.73
C LYS A 182 6.44 -10.94 4.01
N ASP A 183 7.60 -10.31 4.13
CA ASP A 183 8.82 -11.00 4.54
C ASP A 183 8.63 -11.66 5.92
N PRO A 184 9.12 -12.89 6.14
CA PRO A 184 9.10 -13.56 7.43
C PRO A 184 9.80 -12.77 8.55
N GLY A 185 10.78 -11.94 8.21
CA GLY A 185 11.52 -11.10 9.14
C GLY A 185 10.72 -9.98 9.79
N GLY A 186 9.51 -9.70 9.33
CA GLY A 186 8.67 -8.75 10.01
C GLY A 186 7.76 -7.90 9.12
N LYS A 187 7.30 -6.80 9.70
CA LYS A 187 6.55 -5.77 8.98
C LYS A 187 7.53 -4.71 8.46
N PRO A 188 7.30 -4.17 7.26
CA PRO A 188 8.05 -3.00 6.82
C PRO A 188 7.76 -1.80 7.73
N VAL A 189 8.62 -0.81 7.67
CA VAL A 189 8.35 0.50 8.29
C VAL A 189 6.99 1.00 7.77
N ASP A 190 6.24 1.67 8.64
CA ASP A 190 4.86 2.11 8.41
C ASP A 190 3.81 0.97 8.39
N GLY A 191 4.23 -0.27 8.53
CA GLY A 191 3.37 -1.44 8.77
C GLY A 191 2.22 -1.59 7.78
N ASN A 192 1.00 -1.68 8.29
CA ASN A 192 -0.19 -1.94 7.49
C ASN A 192 -0.60 -0.76 6.58
N HIS A 193 -0.05 0.44 6.78
CA HIS A 193 -0.34 1.57 5.91
C HIS A 193 0.12 1.36 4.47
N ASN A 194 1.12 0.49 4.27
CA ASN A 194 1.64 0.16 2.94
C ASN A 194 0.62 -0.55 2.02
N TRP A 195 -0.42 -1.17 2.59
CA TRP A 195 -1.48 -1.86 1.84
C TRP A 195 -2.88 -1.48 2.31
N SER A 196 -2.99 -0.27 2.83
CA SER A 196 -4.25 0.27 3.34
C SER A 196 -5.23 0.62 2.21
N ASN A 197 -6.52 0.42 2.51
CA ASN A 197 -7.60 0.94 1.69
C ASN A 197 -7.79 2.46 1.85
N GLY A 198 -7.15 3.08 2.86
CA GLY A 198 -7.32 4.49 3.16
C GLY A 198 -8.79 4.87 3.38
N TRP A 199 -9.28 5.85 2.65
CA TRP A 199 -10.69 6.28 2.69
C TRP A 199 -11.63 5.43 1.80
N LEU A 200 -11.08 4.51 1.00
CA LEU A 200 -11.92 3.55 0.28
C LEU A 200 -12.54 2.54 1.24
N PRO A 201 -13.68 1.92 0.91
CA PRO A 201 -14.23 0.84 1.71
C PRO A 201 -13.22 -0.27 2.01
N SER A 202 -13.36 -0.93 3.16
CA SER A 202 -12.49 -2.02 3.62
C SER A 202 -12.41 -3.19 2.65
N LEU A 203 -13.37 -3.32 1.75
CA LEU A 203 -13.39 -4.25 0.63
C LEU A 203 -12.11 -4.20 -0.22
N TYR A 204 -11.46 -3.04 -0.31
CA TYR A 204 -10.25 -2.80 -1.09
C TYR A 204 -8.96 -2.87 -0.26
N GLN A 205 -9.06 -3.27 1.01
CA GLN A 205 -7.92 -3.48 1.90
C GLN A 205 -7.10 -4.68 1.44
N GLY A 206 -5.76 -4.54 1.46
CA GLY A 206 -4.87 -5.66 1.20
C GLY A 206 -4.96 -6.75 2.27
N THR A 207 -5.15 -7.99 1.86
CA THR A 207 -5.22 -9.17 2.73
C THR A 207 -3.85 -9.79 2.88
N VAL A 208 -3.34 -9.80 4.11
CA VAL A 208 -2.01 -10.35 4.41
C VAL A 208 -2.07 -11.87 4.53
N LEU A 209 -1.29 -12.55 3.68
CA LEU A 209 -1.02 -13.96 3.80
C LEU A 209 0.25 -14.19 4.63
N ARG A 210 0.15 -15.05 5.63
CA ARG A 210 1.26 -15.38 6.54
C ARG A 210 1.92 -16.69 6.11
N ALA A 211 3.22 -16.80 6.37
CA ALA A 211 3.96 -18.05 6.18
C ALA A 211 3.56 -19.15 7.18
N LYS A 212 3.00 -18.75 8.34
CA LYS A 212 2.59 -19.66 9.43
C LYS A 212 1.09 -19.59 9.65
N GLU A 213 0.51 -20.66 10.20
CA GLU A 213 -0.90 -20.67 10.58
C GLU A 213 -1.20 -19.70 11.75
N PRO A 214 -2.41 -19.14 11.79
CA PRO A 214 -3.37 -19.11 10.72
C PRO A 214 -2.86 -18.25 9.54
N ARG A 215 -3.05 -18.73 8.31
CA ARG A 215 -2.57 -18.04 7.07
C ARG A 215 -3.18 -16.66 6.92
N ILE A 216 -4.44 -16.55 7.24
CA ILE A 216 -5.20 -15.29 7.25
C ILE A 216 -5.77 -15.13 8.66
N PHE A 217 -5.55 -13.95 9.26
CA PHE A 217 -6.14 -13.65 10.57
C PHE A 217 -7.65 -13.46 10.46
N ASN A 218 -8.35 -13.88 11.50
CA ASN A 218 -9.80 -13.69 11.68
C ASN A 218 -10.66 -14.30 10.55
N LEU A 219 -10.13 -15.27 9.82
CA LEU A 219 -10.90 -16.01 8.82
C LEU A 219 -12.00 -16.84 9.48
N ASN A 220 -11.69 -17.40 10.65
CA ASN A 220 -12.64 -18.17 11.45
C ASN A 220 -13.04 -17.36 12.69
N ALA A 221 -14.27 -17.49 13.10
CA ALA A 221 -14.73 -16.90 14.34
C ALA A 221 -14.00 -17.51 15.54
N PRO A 222 -13.75 -16.73 16.61
CA PRO A 222 -13.30 -17.26 17.89
C PRO A 222 -14.27 -18.30 18.43
N GLY A 223 -13.77 -19.34 19.14
CA GLY A 223 -14.58 -20.47 19.59
C GLY A 223 -15.84 -20.08 20.41
N HIS A 224 -15.77 -19.00 21.18
CA HIS A 224 -16.90 -18.48 21.97
C HIS A 224 -17.97 -17.76 21.12
N LEU A 225 -17.69 -17.47 19.86
CA LEU A 225 -18.63 -16.84 18.90
C LEU A 225 -19.12 -17.82 17.84
N LEU A 226 -18.69 -19.09 17.86
CA LEU A 226 -19.12 -20.06 16.84
C LEU A 226 -20.63 -20.36 16.92
N GLY A 227 -21.24 -20.50 15.76
CA GLY A 227 -22.67 -20.82 15.63
C GLY A 227 -23.60 -19.64 15.85
N ALA A 228 -24.69 -19.85 16.59
CA ALA A 228 -25.76 -18.87 16.77
C ALA A 228 -25.29 -17.48 17.29
N PRO A 229 -24.31 -17.35 18.21
CA PRO A 229 -23.83 -16.03 18.61
C PRO A 229 -23.24 -15.21 17.47
N GLN A 230 -22.48 -15.83 16.56
CA GLN A 230 -21.93 -15.15 15.41
C GLN A 230 -23.01 -14.79 14.38
N GLU A 231 -23.92 -15.73 14.11
CA GLU A 231 -25.02 -15.49 13.19
C GLU A 231 -25.90 -14.33 13.65
N ASN A 232 -26.26 -14.28 14.91
CA ASN A 232 -27.03 -13.20 15.52
C ASN A 232 -26.29 -11.85 15.42
N PHE A 233 -24.96 -11.86 15.66
CA PHE A 233 -24.15 -10.67 15.56
C PHE A 233 -24.07 -10.14 14.10
N LEU A 234 -23.87 -11.04 13.14
CA LEU A 234 -23.83 -10.68 11.72
C LEU A 234 -25.21 -10.19 11.21
N GLN A 235 -26.30 -10.82 11.66
CA GLN A 235 -27.65 -10.38 11.34
C GLN A 235 -27.94 -8.99 11.94
N PHE A 236 -27.52 -8.73 13.17
CA PHE A 236 -27.63 -7.42 13.81
C PHE A 236 -26.85 -6.35 13.02
N LEU A 237 -25.60 -6.62 12.66
CA LEU A 237 -24.78 -5.71 11.84
C LEU A 237 -25.40 -5.46 10.47
N SER A 238 -25.92 -6.51 9.83
CA SER A 238 -26.61 -6.40 8.54
C SER A 238 -27.86 -5.53 8.64
N GLY A 239 -28.64 -5.71 9.72
CA GLY A 239 -29.80 -4.86 10.01
C GLY A 239 -29.42 -3.39 10.20
N LEU A 240 -28.39 -3.11 11.01
CA LEU A 240 -27.89 -1.74 11.20
C LEU A 240 -27.44 -1.09 9.88
N ASN A 241 -26.69 -1.83 9.06
CA ASN A 241 -26.23 -1.34 7.76
C ASN A 241 -27.41 -1.08 6.81
N ALA A 242 -28.42 -1.96 6.79
CA ALA A 242 -29.61 -1.78 5.98
C ALA A 242 -30.43 -0.55 6.42
N ASP A 243 -30.52 -0.29 7.71
CA ASP A 243 -31.19 0.90 8.23
C ASP A 243 -30.39 2.18 7.94
N GLN A 244 -29.07 2.11 8.06
CA GLN A 244 -28.19 3.23 7.72
C GLN A 244 -28.25 3.59 6.24
N THR A 245 -28.35 2.61 5.34
CA THR A 245 -28.49 2.86 3.88
C THR A 245 -29.84 3.47 3.49
N LYS A 246 -30.88 3.32 4.32
CA LYS A 246 -32.17 4.02 4.14
C LYS A 246 -32.10 5.49 4.50
N VAL A 247 -31.20 5.84 5.41
CA VAL A 247 -31.06 7.20 5.97
C VAL A 247 -29.93 7.98 5.30
N LEU A 248 -28.87 7.28 4.93
CA LEU A 248 -27.68 7.81 4.25
C LEU A 248 -27.46 7.04 2.94
N PRO A 249 -28.23 7.36 1.89
CA PRO A 249 -28.10 6.71 0.59
C PRO A 249 -26.75 7.00 -0.11
#